data_bcb89db12a6138e521cb34b8445b1ce1
#
_entry.id   bcb89db12a6138e521cb34b8445b1ce1
#
_cell.length_a   1.000
_cell.length_b   1.000
_cell.length_c   1.000
_cell.angle_alpha   90.00
_cell.angle_beta   90.00
_cell.angle_gamma   90.00
#
_symmetry.space_group_name_H-M   'P 1'
#
loop_
_entity.id
_entity.type
_entity.pdbx_description
1 polymer ?
#
loop_
_entity_poly.entity_id
_entity_poly.type
_entity_poly.pdbx_seq_one_letter_code
_entity_poly.pdbx_strand_id
1 'polypeptide(L)'
;SCTSRKCVPQEPKRATDGLALHTNRENPDTLITVNELRSILTGKVTQWKEIYPASRLKDIRLVFDNKNSSTVRFAVDSICKGAPLSDQVKALKTNREVIDFVSKTPDAIGIIGVNWLSDRNDSTGLSFSKEVRVMSVSAADKATPENSFKPYQAYLFYGDYPLARSIYALLNDPRSALPWGFASFLGSDRGQRIILKSGLVPATPQ
;
A
#
# COMPACT_ATOMS: atom_id res chain seq x y z
N SER A 1 -37.47 21.91 2.76
CA SER A 1 -37.64 20.68 1.98
C SER A 1 -36.31 20.31 1.31
N CYS A 2 -35.58 19.40 1.93
CA CYS A 2 -34.32 18.92 1.41
C CYS A 2 -34.60 17.61 0.66
N THR A 3 -34.74 17.70 -0.67
CA THR A 3 -34.91 16.58 -1.56
C THR A 3 -33.55 15.96 -1.86
N SER A 4 -33.34 14.76 -1.37
CA SER A 4 -32.46 13.66 -1.86
C SER A 4 -31.17 14.05 -2.63
N ARG A 5 -30.21 14.67 -1.98
CA ARG A 5 -28.78 14.47 -2.23
C ARG A 5 -28.20 13.85 -0.98
N LYS A 6 -27.64 12.64 -1.10
CA LYS A 6 -26.85 12.04 -0.03
C LYS A 6 -25.78 13.05 0.36
N CYS A 7 -25.98 13.78 1.44
CA CYS A 7 -24.93 14.53 2.09
C CYS A 7 -23.93 13.47 2.59
N VAL A 8 -22.89 13.24 1.83
CA VAL A 8 -21.72 12.55 2.35
C VAL A 8 -21.09 13.53 3.33
N PRO A 9 -21.02 13.23 4.63
CA PRO A 9 -20.34 14.10 5.56
C PRO A 9 -18.90 14.26 5.04
N GLN A 10 -18.44 15.51 4.89
CA GLN A 10 -17.02 15.78 4.64
C GLN A 10 -16.27 15.47 5.93
N GLU A 11 -15.96 14.21 6.14
CA GLU A 11 -15.17 13.82 7.29
C GLU A 11 -13.69 14.08 7.00
N PRO A 12 -12.98 14.75 7.91
CA PRO A 12 -11.59 15.05 7.67
C PRO A 12 -10.77 13.78 7.64
N LYS A 13 -9.85 13.71 6.69
CA LYS A 13 -8.81 12.68 6.62
C LYS A 13 -8.11 12.55 7.98
N ARG A 14 -7.89 11.33 8.46
CA ARG A 14 -7.26 11.07 9.76
C ARG A 14 -5.82 10.58 9.63
N ALA A 15 -5.53 9.86 8.56
CA ALA A 15 -4.20 9.35 8.29
C ALA A 15 -4.02 9.03 6.80
N THR A 16 -2.78 8.80 6.40
CA THR A 16 -2.43 8.16 5.12
C THR A 16 -1.70 6.87 5.40
N ASP A 17 -2.09 5.84 4.68
CA ASP A 17 -1.42 4.53 4.61
C ASP A 17 -0.90 4.32 3.20
N GLY A 18 -0.03 3.34 3.01
CA GLY A 18 0.47 2.95 1.70
C GLY A 18 0.49 1.45 1.53
N LEU A 19 0.33 1.00 0.29
CA LEU A 19 0.64 -0.36 -0.10
C LEU A 19 2.08 -0.46 -0.52
N ALA A 20 2.82 -1.40 0.03
CA ALA A 20 4.21 -1.65 -0.32
C ALA A 20 4.30 -2.91 -1.18
N LEU A 21 5.04 -2.79 -2.27
CA LEU A 21 5.49 -3.89 -3.10
C LEU A 21 6.85 -4.34 -2.61
N HIS A 22 7.04 -5.64 -2.46
CA HIS A 22 8.33 -6.18 -2.07
C HIS A 22 8.66 -7.47 -2.81
N THR A 23 9.93 -7.69 -3.05
CA THR A 23 10.48 -8.83 -3.77
C THR A 23 11.52 -9.54 -2.93
N ASN A 24 11.97 -10.71 -3.41
CA ASN A 24 13.10 -11.41 -2.83
C ASN A 24 14.37 -10.54 -2.90
N ARG A 25 15.26 -10.67 -1.93
CA ARG A 25 16.51 -9.89 -1.87
C ARG A 25 17.46 -10.15 -3.04
N GLU A 26 17.40 -11.33 -3.63
CA GLU A 26 18.23 -11.70 -4.78
C GLU A 26 17.70 -11.14 -6.10
N ASN A 27 16.46 -10.67 -6.13
CA ASN A 27 15.88 -10.04 -7.31
C ASN A 27 16.50 -8.66 -7.52
N PRO A 28 17.20 -8.40 -8.65
CA PRO A 28 17.79 -7.09 -8.94
C PRO A 28 16.76 -6.03 -9.38
N ASP A 29 15.56 -6.47 -9.81
CA ASP A 29 14.53 -5.59 -10.36
C ASP A 29 13.79 -4.89 -9.21
N THR A 30 13.96 -3.57 -9.11
CA THR A 30 13.50 -2.78 -7.94
C THR A 30 12.58 -1.62 -8.29
N LEU A 31 12.40 -1.32 -9.58
CA LEU A 31 11.58 -0.21 -10.07
C LEU A 31 10.41 -0.78 -10.88
N ILE A 32 9.20 -0.28 -10.63
CA ILE A 32 8.00 -0.69 -11.37
C ILE A 32 7.05 0.50 -11.55
N THR A 33 6.32 0.53 -12.66
CA THR A 33 5.25 1.52 -12.85
C THR A 33 3.91 0.98 -12.35
N VAL A 34 2.97 1.88 -12.07
CA VAL A 34 1.58 1.50 -11.73
C VAL A 34 0.93 0.76 -12.89
N ASN A 35 1.25 1.11 -14.15
CA ASN A 35 0.71 0.44 -15.34
C ASN A 35 1.24 -1.00 -15.49
N GLU A 36 2.52 -1.23 -15.24
CA GLU A 36 3.12 -2.57 -15.22
C GLU A 36 2.50 -3.42 -14.10
N LEU A 37 2.37 -2.87 -12.90
CA LEU A 37 1.71 -3.53 -11.78
C LEU A 37 0.27 -3.92 -12.13
N ARG A 38 -0.49 -3.01 -12.76
CA ARG A 38 -1.86 -3.31 -13.24
C ARG A 38 -1.86 -4.46 -14.23
N SER A 39 -0.90 -4.50 -15.14
CA SER A 39 -0.78 -5.56 -16.14
C SER A 39 -0.49 -6.92 -15.51
N ILE A 40 0.32 -6.97 -14.46
CA ILE A 40 0.54 -8.19 -13.67
C ILE A 40 -0.73 -8.60 -12.94
N LEU A 41 -1.37 -7.68 -12.22
CA LEU A 41 -2.57 -7.94 -11.44
C LEU A 41 -3.74 -8.46 -12.28
N THR A 42 -3.88 -7.97 -13.50
CA THR A 42 -4.93 -8.39 -14.44
C THR A 42 -4.55 -9.58 -15.31
N GLY A 43 -3.33 -10.11 -15.19
CA GLY A 43 -2.84 -11.27 -15.92
C GLY A 43 -2.42 -10.99 -17.36
N LYS A 44 -2.31 -9.73 -17.77
CA LYS A 44 -1.79 -9.34 -19.09
C LYS A 44 -0.28 -9.57 -19.20
N VAL A 45 0.42 -9.46 -18.09
CA VAL A 45 1.85 -9.75 -17.93
C VAL A 45 1.96 -10.88 -16.91
N THR A 46 2.66 -11.94 -17.25
CA THR A 46 2.83 -13.13 -16.42
C THR A 46 4.29 -13.48 -16.14
N GLN A 47 5.21 -12.94 -16.92
CA GLN A 47 6.64 -13.25 -16.82
C GLN A 47 7.46 -11.99 -16.56
N TRP A 48 8.54 -12.16 -15.79
CA TRP A 48 9.47 -11.09 -15.44
C TRP A 48 10.11 -10.43 -16.66
N LYS A 49 10.43 -11.21 -17.71
CA LYS A 49 11.05 -10.71 -18.94
C LYS A 49 10.18 -9.76 -19.74
N GLU A 50 8.86 -9.80 -19.54
CA GLU A 50 7.93 -8.89 -20.24
C GLU A 50 8.07 -7.45 -19.71
N ILE A 51 8.54 -7.28 -18.49
CA ILE A 51 8.81 -5.96 -17.87
C ILE A 51 10.32 -5.69 -17.85
N TYR A 52 11.12 -6.67 -17.46
CA TYR A 52 12.57 -6.56 -17.31
C TYR A 52 13.25 -7.53 -18.31
N PRO A 53 13.59 -7.09 -19.53
CA PRO A 53 14.13 -7.99 -20.57
C PRO A 53 15.41 -8.74 -20.16
N ALA A 54 16.22 -8.15 -19.27
CA ALA A 54 17.42 -8.76 -18.73
C ALA A 54 17.19 -9.73 -17.56
N SER A 55 15.96 -9.84 -17.07
CA SER A 55 15.64 -10.72 -15.94
C SER A 55 15.89 -12.18 -16.27
N ARG A 56 16.45 -12.92 -15.30
CA ARG A 56 16.62 -14.37 -15.37
C ARG A 56 15.48 -15.14 -14.71
N LEU A 57 14.55 -14.44 -14.08
CA LEU A 57 13.38 -15.00 -13.46
C LEU A 57 12.33 -15.39 -14.52
N LYS A 58 11.48 -16.35 -14.17
CA LYS A 58 10.44 -16.87 -15.07
C LYS A 58 9.10 -16.20 -14.80
N ASP A 59 8.14 -16.97 -14.28
CA ASP A 59 6.79 -16.49 -14.02
C ASP A 59 6.76 -15.58 -12.79
N ILE A 60 5.90 -14.57 -12.81
CA ILE A 60 5.68 -13.68 -11.68
C ILE A 60 4.70 -14.35 -10.73
N ARG A 61 5.09 -14.53 -9.47
CA ARG A 61 4.22 -15.03 -8.39
C ARG A 61 3.79 -13.90 -7.50
N LEU A 62 2.62 -13.34 -7.76
CA LEU A 62 2.10 -12.24 -6.97
C LEU A 62 1.19 -12.75 -5.85
N VAL A 63 1.45 -12.28 -4.62
CA VAL A 63 0.75 -12.70 -3.41
C VAL A 63 0.28 -11.51 -2.56
N PHE A 64 -0.93 -11.65 -2.00
CA PHE A 64 -1.54 -10.74 -1.03
C PHE A 64 -1.70 -11.41 0.34
N ASP A 65 -1.98 -10.59 1.36
CA ASP A 65 -2.21 -11.01 2.73
C ASP A 65 -3.52 -11.78 2.94
N ASN A 66 -4.65 -11.30 2.37
CA ASN A 66 -5.97 -11.89 2.57
C ASN A 66 -6.91 -11.49 1.43
N LYS A 67 -7.75 -12.42 0.99
CA LYS A 67 -8.73 -12.17 -0.11
C LYS A 67 -9.69 -11.02 0.18
N ASN A 68 -10.05 -10.85 1.44
CA ASN A 68 -11.02 -9.84 1.88
C ASN A 68 -10.34 -8.59 2.46
N SER A 69 -9.03 -8.45 2.31
CA SER A 69 -8.28 -7.33 2.88
C SER A 69 -8.60 -6.02 2.15
N SER A 70 -8.39 -4.92 2.86
CA SER A 70 -8.42 -3.59 2.26
C SER A 70 -7.34 -3.40 1.19
N THR A 71 -6.26 -4.17 1.25
CA THR A 71 -5.18 -4.22 0.26
C THR A 71 -5.68 -4.73 -1.08
N VAL A 72 -6.37 -5.87 -1.08
CA VAL A 72 -6.97 -6.46 -2.30
C VAL A 72 -8.03 -5.51 -2.88
N ARG A 73 -8.89 -4.94 -2.03
CA ARG A 73 -9.92 -3.99 -2.46
C ARG A 73 -9.31 -2.75 -3.12
N PHE A 74 -8.28 -2.17 -2.51
CA PHE A 74 -7.56 -1.04 -3.11
C PHE A 74 -6.90 -1.43 -4.44
N ALA A 75 -6.32 -2.62 -4.55
CA ALA A 75 -5.73 -3.11 -5.79
C ALA A 75 -6.77 -3.19 -6.92
N VAL A 76 -7.94 -3.74 -6.65
CA VAL A 76 -9.03 -3.83 -7.64
C VAL A 76 -9.54 -2.43 -8.01
N ASP A 77 -9.91 -1.62 -7.02
CA ASP A 77 -10.62 -0.36 -7.25
C ASP A 77 -9.69 0.72 -7.83
N SER A 78 -8.49 0.87 -7.25
CA SER A 78 -7.58 2.00 -7.57
C SER A 78 -6.52 1.62 -8.58
N ILE A 79 -5.87 0.46 -8.45
CA ILE A 79 -4.79 0.06 -9.37
C ILE A 79 -5.38 -0.52 -10.65
N CYS A 80 -6.29 -1.48 -10.55
CA CYS A 80 -6.90 -2.16 -11.69
C CYS A 80 -8.10 -1.40 -12.28
N LYS A 81 -8.53 -0.28 -11.67
CA LYS A 81 -9.66 0.55 -12.10
C LYS A 81 -10.96 -0.27 -12.27
N GLY A 82 -11.21 -1.16 -11.32
CA GLY A 82 -12.39 -2.03 -11.31
C GLY A 82 -12.24 -3.33 -12.12
N ALA A 83 -11.14 -3.54 -12.84
CA ALA A 83 -10.90 -4.81 -13.51
C ALA A 83 -10.60 -5.93 -12.47
N PRO A 84 -11.10 -7.15 -12.71
CA PRO A 84 -10.87 -8.27 -11.79
C PRO A 84 -9.40 -8.67 -11.76
N LEU A 85 -8.96 -9.18 -10.61
CA LEU A 85 -7.64 -9.76 -10.47
C LEU A 85 -7.56 -11.09 -11.25
N SER A 86 -6.38 -11.38 -11.78
CA SER A 86 -6.08 -12.67 -12.41
C SER A 86 -6.16 -13.81 -11.40
N ASP A 87 -6.59 -14.99 -11.85
CA ASP A 87 -6.62 -16.21 -11.06
C ASP A 87 -5.23 -16.67 -10.58
N GLN A 88 -4.17 -16.16 -11.20
CA GLN A 88 -2.79 -16.43 -10.80
C GLN A 88 -2.36 -15.66 -9.55
N VAL A 89 -3.10 -14.60 -9.20
CA VAL A 89 -2.86 -13.82 -7.98
C VAL A 89 -3.35 -14.62 -6.77
N LYS A 90 -2.44 -14.92 -5.84
CA LYS A 90 -2.75 -15.72 -4.65
C LYS A 90 -2.89 -14.84 -3.41
N ALA A 91 -3.79 -15.21 -2.53
CA ALA A 91 -3.90 -14.64 -1.20
C ALA A 91 -3.43 -15.68 -0.16
N LEU A 92 -2.57 -15.24 0.73
CA LEU A 92 -2.17 -15.96 1.92
C LEU A 92 -3.09 -15.60 3.09
N LYS A 93 -2.77 -16.00 4.31
CA LYS A 93 -3.64 -15.72 5.46
C LYS A 93 -3.23 -14.44 6.20
N THR A 94 -1.93 -14.19 6.29
CA THR A 94 -1.37 -13.10 7.10
C THR A 94 -0.28 -12.34 6.35
N ASN A 95 -0.03 -11.11 6.77
CA ASN A 95 1.09 -10.30 6.24
C ASN A 95 2.45 -10.97 6.49
N ARG A 96 2.62 -11.65 7.63
CA ARG A 96 3.87 -12.39 7.93
C ARG A 96 4.10 -13.52 6.95
N GLU A 97 3.07 -14.28 6.61
CA GLU A 97 3.17 -15.34 5.60
C GLU A 97 3.57 -14.80 4.23
N VAL A 98 3.11 -13.59 3.86
CA VAL A 98 3.53 -12.93 2.61
C VAL A 98 5.02 -12.62 2.62
N ILE A 99 5.53 -12.02 3.71
CA ILE A 99 6.96 -11.73 3.86
C ILE A 99 7.79 -13.01 3.81
N ASP A 100 7.37 -14.05 4.52
CA ASP A 100 8.06 -15.34 4.57
C ASP A 100 8.08 -16.04 3.20
N PHE A 101 6.96 -15.99 2.47
CA PHE A 101 6.87 -16.54 1.13
C PHE A 101 7.82 -15.82 0.16
N VAL A 102 7.80 -14.49 0.15
CA VAL A 102 8.63 -13.68 -0.75
C VAL A 102 10.12 -13.83 -0.40
N SER A 103 10.48 -13.90 0.87
CA SER A 103 11.87 -14.07 1.30
C SER A 103 12.49 -15.40 0.82
N LYS A 104 11.66 -16.42 0.58
CA LYS A 104 12.07 -17.77 0.14
C LYS A 104 11.84 -18.04 -1.35
N THR A 105 11.19 -17.12 -2.07
CA THR A 105 10.73 -17.33 -3.45
C THR A 105 11.29 -16.23 -4.35
N PRO A 106 12.33 -16.48 -5.14
CA PRO A 106 13.04 -15.45 -5.93
C PRO A 106 12.15 -14.69 -6.92
N ASP A 107 11.15 -15.35 -7.50
CA ASP A 107 10.24 -14.83 -8.52
C ASP A 107 8.92 -14.24 -7.96
N ALA A 108 8.84 -14.08 -6.62
CA ALA A 108 7.64 -13.56 -5.97
C ALA A 108 7.63 -12.04 -5.85
N ILE A 109 6.41 -11.47 -5.95
CA ILE A 109 6.07 -10.11 -5.55
C ILE A 109 5.01 -10.21 -4.45
N GLY A 110 5.25 -9.58 -3.31
CA GLY A 110 4.27 -9.43 -2.24
C GLY A 110 3.69 -8.02 -2.21
N ILE A 111 2.39 -7.89 -1.91
CA ILE A 111 1.71 -6.62 -1.69
C ILE A 111 1.05 -6.65 -0.32
N ILE A 112 1.51 -5.78 0.58
CA ILE A 112 0.97 -5.62 1.94
C ILE A 112 0.99 -4.14 2.35
N GLY A 113 0.37 -3.81 3.48
CA GLY A 113 0.47 -2.47 4.05
C GLY A 113 1.91 -2.14 4.46
N VAL A 114 2.34 -0.91 4.23
CA VAL A 114 3.72 -0.46 4.48
C VAL A 114 4.16 -0.64 5.93
N ASN A 115 3.23 -0.49 6.89
CA ASN A 115 3.48 -0.64 8.31
C ASN A 115 3.99 -2.04 8.72
N TRP A 116 3.73 -3.08 7.91
CA TRP A 116 4.22 -4.43 8.13
C TRP A 116 5.66 -4.65 7.68
N LEU A 117 6.17 -3.77 6.80
CA LEU A 117 7.54 -3.83 6.28
C LEU A 117 8.50 -2.87 6.97
N SER A 118 7.99 -1.95 7.80
CA SER A 118 8.85 -1.05 8.58
C SER A 118 9.71 -1.84 9.57
N ASP A 119 10.97 -1.49 9.67
CA ASP A 119 11.88 -2.07 10.67
C ASP A 119 11.52 -1.53 12.05
N ARG A 120 10.97 -2.39 12.89
CA ARG A 120 10.55 -2.03 14.27
C ARG A 120 11.73 -1.69 15.20
N ASN A 121 12.94 -2.09 14.82
CA ASN A 121 14.14 -1.79 15.59
C ASN A 121 14.73 -0.43 15.21
N ASP A 122 14.28 0.17 14.12
CA ASP A 122 14.70 1.51 13.70
C ASP A 122 13.79 2.56 14.33
N SER A 123 14.28 3.25 15.34
CA SER A 123 13.57 4.34 16.02
C SER A 123 13.28 5.54 15.11
N THR A 124 14.00 5.68 13.98
CA THR A 124 13.77 6.75 13.01
C THR A 124 12.59 6.46 12.08
N GLY A 125 12.16 5.20 11.97
CA GLY A 125 11.10 4.78 11.06
C GLY A 125 11.45 4.92 9.57
N LEU A 126 12.73 5.09 9.23
CA LEU A 126 13.22 5.33 7.87
C LEU A 126 13.72 4.06 7.18
N SER A 127 13.73 2.92 7.86
CA SER A 127 14.19 1.66 7.27
C SER A 127 13.09 0.61 7.16
N PHE A 128 13.27 -0.30 6.20
CA PHE A 128 12.41 -1.44 5.98
C PHE A 128 13.08 -2.73 6.43
N SER A 129 12.26 -3.76 6.66
CA SER A 129 12.73 -5.10 6.98
C SER A 129 13.80 -5.56 5.99
N LYS A 130 14.88 -6.13 6.53
CA LYS A 130 16.00 -6.67 5.74
C LYS A 130 15.71 -8.06 5.15
N GLU A 131 14.57 -8.66 5.44
CA GLU A 131 14.19 -9.99 4.94
C GLU A 131 13.82 -9.98 3.47
N VAL A 132 13.32 -8.85 2.98
CA VAL A 132 12.86 -8.65 1.61
C VAL A 132 13.37 -7.31 1.07
N ARG A 133 13.15 -7.05 -0.20
CA ARG A 133 13.50 -5.79 -0.85
C ARG A 133 12.23 -5.03 -1.23
N VAL A 134 12.06 -3.84 -0.68
CA VAL A 134 10.92 -2.96 -1.03
C VAL A 134 11.19 -2.29 -2.37
N MET A 135 10.23 -2.39 -3.29
CA MET A 135 10.30 -1.78 -4.61
C MET A 135 9.97 -0.29 -4.56
N SER A 136 10.51 0.45 -5.53
CA SER A 136 10.09 1.82 -5.82
C SER A 136 9.04 1.81 -6.92
N VAL A 137 8.00 2.62 -6.77
CA VAL A 137 6.87 2.69 -7.70
C VAL A 137 6.81 4.04 -8.36
N SER A 138 6.60 4.04 -9.68
CA SER A 138 6.44 5.25 -10.50
C SER A 138 5.02 5.38 -11.01
N ALA A 139 4.48 6.60 -11.03
CA ALA A 139 3.24 6.94 -11.69
C ALA A 139 3.41 7.24 -13.19
N ALA A 140 4.66 7.37 -13.67
CA ALA A 140 4.97 7.61 -15.07
C ALA A 140 4.85 6.34 -15.93
N ASP A 141 4.90 6.49 -17.24
CA ASP A 141 4.83 5.35 -18.18
C ASP A 141 6.09 4.48 -18.15
N LYS A 142 7.23 5.04 -17.75
CA LYS A 142 8.49 4.34 -17.56
C LYS A 142 9.08 4.67 -16.19
N ALA A 143 9.44 3.64 -15.44
CA ALA A 143 10.09 3.81 -14.15
C ALA A 143 11.58 4.13 -14.30
N THR A 144 12.03 5.19 -13.62
CA THR A 144 13.43 5.58 -13.47
C THR A 144 13.73 5.83 -11.99
N PRO A 145 15.00 5.85 -11.58
CA PRO A 145 15.34 6.17 -10.19
C PRO A 145 14.81 7.53 -9.72
N GLU A 146 14.71 8.50 -10.64
CA GLU A 146 14.30 9.88 -10.34
C GLU A 146 12.78 10.03 -10.17
N ASN A 147 11.97 9.17 -10.80
CA ASN A 147 10.52 9.25 -10.79
C ASN A 147 9.84 8.10 -10.02
N SER A 148 10.62 7.28 -9.34
CA SER A 148 10.14 6.11 -8.61
C SER A 148 10.40 6.28 -7.12
N PHE A 149 9.38 6.07 -6.29
CA PHE A 149 9.41 6.33 -4.87
C PHE A 149 9.14 5.05 -4.07
N LYS A 150 9.84 4.88 -2.97
CA LYS A 150 9.51 3.89 -1.93
C LYS A 150 8.46 4.47 -1.00
N PRO A 151 7.70 3.64 -0.28
CA PRO A 151 6.62 4.10 0.61
C PRO A 151 7.15 4.67 1.93
N TYR A 152 8.11 5.58 1.87
CA TYR A 152 8.53 6.36 3.03
C TYR A 152 7.45 7.36 3.44
N GLN A 153 7.36 7.64 4.74
CA GLN A 153 6.33 8.53 5.29
C GLN A 153 6.29 9.90 4.59
N ALA A 154 7.44 10.47 4.26
CA ALA A 154 7.52 11.74 3.53
C ALA A 154 6.83 11.67 2.17
N TYR A 155 7.13 10.66 1.36
CA TYR A 155 6.53 10.50 0.03
C TYR A 155 5.04 10.16 0.09
N LEU A 156 4.60 9.44 1.13
CA LEU A 156 3.18 9.21 1.40
C LEU A 156 2.46 10.51 1.80
N PHE A 157 3.10 11.35 2.59
CA PHE A 157 2.56 12.63 3.04
C PHE A 157 2.40 13.64 1.89
N TYR A 158 3.44 13.80 1.07
CA TYR A 158 3.44 14.72 -0.07
C TYR A 158 2.70 14.19 -1.30
N GLY A 159 2.34 12.92 -1.32
CA GLY A 159 1.62 12.30 -2.43
C GLY A 159 2.50 11.87 -3.61
N ASP A 160 3.82 11.81 -3.41
CA ASP A 160 4.77 11.36 -4.43
C ASP A 160 4.70 9.83 -4.64
N TYR A 161 4.35 9.08 -3.59
CA TYR A 161 4.17 7.63 -3.68
C TYR A 161 2.79 7.27 -4.25
N PRO A 162 2.72 6.57 -5.40
CA PRO A 162 1.45 6.40 -6.11
C PRO A 162 0.42 5.48 -5.43
N LEU A 163 0.88 4.55 -4.57
CA LEU A 163 0.00 3.56 -3.92
C LEU A 163 -0.39 3.99 -2.50
N ALA A 164 -0.56 5.29 -2.30
CA ALA A 164 -1.05 5.87 -1.06
C ALA A 164 -2.59 5.83 -1.00
N ARG A 165 -3.12 5.60 0.21
CA ARG A 165 -4.56 5.62 0.49
C ARG A 165 -4.86 6.47 1.72
N SER A 166 -5.91 7.29 1.63
CA SER A 166 -6.38 8.08 2.76
C SER A 166 -7.28 7.26 3.67
N ILE A 167 -7.12 7.43 4.98
CA ILE A 167 -7.95 6.81 6.01
C ILE A 167 -8.87 7.89 6.58
N TYR A 168 -10.17 7.61 6.59
CA TYR A 168 -11.21 8.47 7.12
C TYR A 168 -11.92 7.77 8.28
N ALA A 169 -12.35 8.55 9.27
CA ALA A 169 -13.26 8.08 10.31
C ALA A 169 -14.70 8.39 9.88
N LEU A 170 -15.49 7.37 9.61
CA LEU A 170 -16.92 7.52 9.27
C LEU A 170 -17.74 7.39 10.55
N LEU A 171 -18.49 8.43 10.90
CA LEU A 171 -19.37 8.45 12.06
C LEU A 171 -20.81 8.23 11.59
N ASN A 172 -21.43 7.18 12.07
CA ASN A 172 -22.83 6.85 11.77
C ASN A 172 -23.77 7.09 12.97
N ASP A 173 -23.34 7.91 13.93
CA ASP A 173 -24.16 8.28 15.09
C ASP A 173 -24.52 9.77 15.00
N PRO A 174 -25.81 10.13 14.92
CA PRO A 174 -26.25 11.53 14.89
C PRO A 174 -26.08 12.26 16.23
N ARG A 175 -25.73 11.54 17.32
CA ARG A 175 -25.53 12.13 18.65
C ARG A 175 -24.07 12.53 18.83
N SER A 176 -23.85 13.69 19.44
CA SER A 176 -22.52 14.16 19.85
C SER A 176 -21.99 13.39 21.06
N ALA A 177 -21.86 12.08 20.92
CA ALA A 177 -21.50 11.15 21.98
C ALA A 177 -20.05 10.60 21.79
N LEU A 178 -19.77 9.46 22.40
CA LEU A 178 -18.47 8.81 22.42
C LEU A 178 -17.78 8.65 21.02
N PRO A 179 -18.51 8.33 19.93
CA PRO A 179 -17.89 8.24 18.60
C PRO A 179 -17.29 9.57 18.14
N TRP A 180 -17.95 10.68 18.39
CA TRP A 180 -17.43 12.02 18.09
C TRP A 180 -16.22 12.39 18.93
N GLY A 181 -16.22 12.04 20.21
CA GLY A 181 -15.07 12.22 21.10
C GLY A 181 -13.84 11.44 20.61
N PHE A 182 -14.04 10.21 20.18
CA PHE A 182 -12.96 9.38 19.61
C PHE A 182 -12.43 9.95 18.28
N ALA A 183 -13.30 10.36 17.37
CA ALA A 183 -12.88 10.96 16.11
C ALA A 183 -12.12 12.29 16.33
N SER A 184 -12.58 13.12 17.27
CA SER A 184 -11.89 14.35 17.69
C SER A 184 -10.53 14.05 18.31
N PHE A 185 -10.45 13.01 19.15
CA PHE A 185 -9.19 12.56 19.73
C PHE A 185 -8.19 12.12 18.64
N LEU A 186 -8.64 11.34 17.64
CA LEU A 186 -7.78 10.95 16.52
C LEU A 186 -7.23 12.16 15.74
N GLY A 187 -7.96 13.26 15.67
CA GLY A 187 -7.53 14.51 15.04
C GLY A 187 -6.67 15.42 15.92
N SER A 188 -6.56 15.13 17.22
CA SER A 188 -5.71 15.89 18.14
C SER A 188 -4.22 15.54 17.99
N ASP A 189 -3.32 16.41 18.47
CA ASP A 189 -1.88 16.15 18.48
C ASP A 189 -1.53 14.81 19.10
N ARG A 190 -2.19 14.46 20.21
CA ARG A 190 -1.96 13.17 20.88
C ARG A 190 -2.39 12.00 20.03
N GLY A 191 -3.54 12.08 19.38
CA GLY A 191 -4.04 11.07 18.45
C GLY A 191 -3.14 10.95 17.22
N GLN A 192 -2.72 12.05 16.65
CA GLN A 192 -1.82 12.08 15.47
C GLN A 192 -0.44 11.50 15.79
N ARG A 193 0.11 11.72 16.99
CA ARG A 193 1.34 11.05 17.46
C ARG A 193 1.20 9.54 17.60
N ILE A 194 0.03 9.06 18.02
CA ILE A 194 -0.25 7.61 18.08
C ILE A 194 -0.31 7.04 16.67
N ILE A 195 -0.95 7.73 15.74
CA ILE A 195 -1.01 7.36 14.31
C ILE A 195 0.42 7.26 13.75
N LEU A 196 1.26 8.26 13.99
CA LEU A 196 2.67 8.24 13.57
C LEU A 196 3.42 7.03 14.11
N LYS A 197 3.30 6.75 15.41
CA LYS A 197 3.95 5.60 16.07
C LYS A 197 3.44 4.24 15.57
N SER A 198 2.23 4.18 15.00
CA SER A 198 1.68 2.96 14.41
C SER A 198 2.20 2.68 12.98
N GLY A 199 3.08 3.55 12.44
CA GLY A 199 3.62 3.41 11.08
C GLY A 199 2.75 4.01 9.99
N LEU A 200 1.69 4.73 10.36
CA LEU A 200 0.84 5.49 9.44
C LEU A 200 1.31 6.94 9.35
N VAL A 201 0.94 7.63 8.28
CA VAL A 201 1.23 9.05 8.11
C VAL A 201 0.09 9.88 8.72
N PRO A 202 0.37 10.77 9.69
CA PRO A 202 -0.63 11.68 10.24
C PRO A 202 -1.26 12.57 9.18
N ALA A 203 -2.51 13.01 9.41
CA ALA A 203 -3.18 13.95 8.52
C ALA A 203 -2.65 15.38 8.67
N THR A 204 -2.08 15.70 9.82
CA THR A 204 -1.42 17.00 10.12
C THR A 204 0.07 16.79 10.35
N PRO A 205 0.93 17.72 9.88
CA PRO A 205 2.36 17.69 10.19
C PRO A 205 2.60 17.68 11.72
N GLN A 206 3.59 16.92 12.17
CA GLN A 206 4.01 16.85 13.58
C GLN A 206 5.41 17.45 13.73
#